data_e3177121d04f0cd6cda6075d12415be6
#
_entry.id   e3177121d04f0cd6cda6075d12415be6
#
_cell.length_a   1.000
_cell.length_b   1.000
_cell.length_c   1.000
_cell.angle_alpha   90.00
_cell.angle_beta   90.00
_cell.angle_gamma   90.00
#
_symmetry.space_group_name_H-M   'P 1'
#
loop_
_entity.id
_entity.type
_entity.pdbx_description
1 polymer ?
#
loop_
_entity_poly.entity_id
_entity_poly.type
_entity_poly.pdbx_seq_one_letter_code
_entity_poly.pdbx_strand_id
1 'polypeptide(L)' 'TQQNAALVEQVSAAAQAMQDQTIQLETVVAGFKL' A
#
# COMPACT_ATOMS: atom_id res chain seq x y z
N THR A 1 -22.95 -8.19 -2.67
CA THR A 1 -23.55 -7.25 -3.58
C THR A 1 -22.50 -6.53 -4.39
N GLN A 2 -22.95 -5.81 -5.42
CA GLN A 2 -22.03 -5.05 -6.26
C GLN A 2 -21.28 -3.99 -5.47
N GLN A 3 -21.97 -3.40 -4.53
CA GLN A 3 -21.38 -2.37 -3.69
C GLN A 3 -20.27 -2.96 -2.82
N ASN A 4 -20.51 -4.14 -2.27
CA ASN A 4 -19.53 -4.80 -1.44
C ASN A 4 -18.32 -5.21 -2.25
N ALA A 5 -18.53 -5.69 -3.46
CA ALA A 5 -17.44 -6.07 -4.33
C ALA A 5 -16.56 -4.87 -4.69
N ALA A 6 -17.19 -3.73 -4.97
CA ALA A 6 -16.46 -2.52 -5.27
C ALA A 6 -15.67 -2.04 -4.06
N LEU A 7 -16.27 -2.17 -2.88
CA LEU A 7 -15.61 -1.77 -1.65
C LEU A 7 -14.40 -2.65 -1.36
N VAL A 8 -14.55 -3.95 -1.59
CA VAL A 8 -13.44 -4.88 -1.39
C VAL A 8 -12.28 -4.53 -2.33
N GLU A 9 -12.59 -4.22 -3.58
CA GLU A 9 -11.57 -3.83 -4.53
C GLU A 9 -10.88 -2.55 -4.10
N GLN A 10 -11.66 -1.61 -3.60
CA GLN A 10 -11.11 -0.34 -3.15
C GLN A 10 -10.18 -0.53 -1.95
N VAL A 11 -10.60 -1.34 -1.00
CA VAL A 11 -9.80 -1.62 0.19
C VAL A 11 -8.52 -2.36 -0.20
N SER A 12 -8.63 -3.31 -1.13
CA SER A 12 -7.47 -4.05 -1.59
C SER A 12 -6.45 -3.12 -2.24
N ALA A 13 -6.92 -2.21 -3.08
CA ALA A 13 -6.04 -1.25 -3.73
C ALA A 13 -5.36 -0.34 -2.71
N ALA A 14 -6.12 0.09 -1.70
CA ALA A 14 -5.57 0.93 -0.65
C ALA A 14 -4.51 0.18 0.16
N ALA A 15 -4.78 -1.09 0.46
CA ALA A 15 -3.85 -1.90 1.21
C ALA A 15 -2.56 -2.10 0.43
N GLN A 16 -2.68 -2.31 -0.88
CA GLN A 16 -1.51 -2.46 -1.72
C GLN A 16 -0.70 -1.17 -1.80
N ALA A 17 -1.39 -0.04 -1.90
CA ALA A 17 -0.73 1.25 -1.92
C ALA A 17 0.05 1.49 -0.63
N MET A 18 -0.53 1.07 0.50
CA MET A 18 0.15 1.19 1.78
C MET A 18 1.39 0.32 1.82
N GLN A 19 1.31 -0.88 1.28
CA GLN A 19 2.46 -1.78 1.23
C GLN A 19 3.57 -1.18 0.36
N ASP A 20 3.19 -0.65 -0.79
CA ASP A 20 4.16 -0.03 -1.69
C ASP A 20 4.84 1.15 -1.01
N GLN A 21 4.07 1.94 -0.29
CA GLN A 21 4.61 3.09 0.42
C GLN A 21 5.57 2.65 1.51
N THR A 22 5.25 1.57 2.20
CA THR A 22 6.11 1.05 3.26
C THR A 22 7.44 0.58 2.68
N ILE A 23 7.39 -0.11 1.55
CA ILE A 23 8.61 -0.57 0.88
C ILE A 23 9.44 0.63 0.44
N GLN A 24 8.78 1.65 -0.08
CA GLN A 24 9.46 2.86 -0.51
C GLN A 24 10.15 3.55 0.67
N LEU A 25 9.47 3.61 1.80
CA LEU A 25 10.04 4.21 3.00
C LEU A 25 11.24 3.42 3.47
N GLU A 26 11.13 2.11 3.43
CA GLU A 26 12.23 1.24 3.83
C GLU A 26 13.45 1.48 2.94
N THR A 27 13.22 1.64 1.66
CA THR A 27 14.30 1.88 0.71
C THR A 27 14.96 3.23 1.00
N VAL A 28 14.16 4.24 1.29
CA VAL A 28 14.70 5.57 1.61
C VAL A 28 15.51 5.52 2.89
N VAL A 29 14.99 4.84 3.90
CA VAL A 29 15.70 4.73 5.18
C VAL A 29 17.01 3.98 4.99
N ALA A 30 16.96 2.91 4.22
CA ALA A 30 18.16 2.13 3.96
C ALA A 30 19.22 2.96 3.22
N GLY A 31 18.78 3.80 2.29
CA GLY A 31 19.69 4.68 1.59
C GLY A 31 20.21 5.81 2.44
N PHE A 32 19.48 6.16 3.48
CA PHE A 32 19.86 7.22 4.40
C PHE A 32 20.76 6.75 5.53
N LYS A 33 20.80 5.45 5.70
CA LYS A 33 21.57 4.84 6.78
C LYS A 33 23.05 4.89 6.44
N LEU A 34 23.81 5.55 7.27
CA LEU A 34 25.25 5.66 7.09
C LEU A 34 26.03 4.55 7.81
#